data_780a5c1002872edff75a68bd49f78397
#
_entry.id   780a5c1002872edff75a68bd49f78397
#
_cell.length_a   1.000
_cell.length_b   1.000
_cell.length_c   1.000
_cell.angle_alpha   90.00
_cell.angle_beta   90.00
_cell.angle_gamma   90.00
#
_symmetry.space_group_name_H-M   'P 1'
#
loop_
_entity.id
_entity.type
_entity.pdbx_description
1 polymer ?
#
loop_
_entity_poly.entity_id
_entity_poly.type
_entity_poly.pdbx_seq_one_letter_code
_entity_poly.pdbx_strand_id
1 'polypeptide(L)'
;MRHITPPGIRPPFARYSYGVEIPAGHRILVCSGQLGVAPDDRVPAAIEEQTHLCFRNIGAVLQEASFTFGDIVRINSFVVSREHLKGYMSVRDLYISDPAPASTLMIVSGFSRPEFLVEVEVIAAAP
;
A
#
# COMPACT_ATOMS: atom_id res chain seq x y z
N MET A 1 -9.57 -15.95 -1.54
CA MET A 1 -8.23 -15.88 -0.91
C MET A 1 -8.35 -16.11 0.57
N ARG A 2 -7.34 -16.68 1.18
CA ARG A 2 -7.35 -16.97 2.60
C ARG A 2 -6.40 -16.01 3.32
N HIS A 3 -6.96 -15.23 4.24
CA HIS A 3 -6.19 -14.29 5.07
C HIS A 3 -5.86 -14.97 6.39
N ILE A 4 -4.59 -14.90 6.79
CA ILE A 4 -4.04 -15.72 7.89
C ILE A 4 -3.50 -14.79 8.97
N THR A 5 -4.04 -14.95 10.18
CA THR A 5 -3.53 -14.29 11.40
C THR A 5 -3.58 -15.33 12.51
N PRO A 6 -2.48 -16.09 12.72
CA PRO A 6 -2.48 -17.19 13.69
C PRO A 6 -2.72 -16.68 15.10
N PRO A 7 -3.46 -17.43 15.94
CA PRO A 7 -3.73 -17.02 17.31
C PRO A 7 -2.52 -17.13 18.25
N GLY A 8 -1.50 -17.89 17.86
CA GLY A 8 -0.33 -18.17 18.71
C GLY A 8 0.75 -17.11 18.70
N ILE A 9 0.60 -16.07 17.88
CA ILE A 9 1.57 -14.97 17.80
C ILE A 9 0.88 -13.66 18.15
N ARG A 10 1.69 -12.62 18.39
CA ARG A 10 1.15 -11.33 18.77
C ARG A 10 0.17 -10.80 17.71
N PRO A 11 -1.00 -10.24 18.10
CA PRO A 11 -1.90 -9.62 17.13
C PRO A 11 -1.22 -8.49 16.35
N PRO A 12 -1.67 -8.22 15.11
CA PRO A 12 -1.09 -7.14 14.30
C PRO A 12 -1.13 -5.78 14.99
N PHE A 13 -0.10 -4.98 14.77
CA PHE A 13 -0.02 -3.60 15.29
C PHE A 13 -1.04 -2.66 14.65
N ALA A 14 -1.54 -3.02 13.46
CA ALA A 14 -2.43 -2.19 12.66
C ALA A 14 -3.33 -3.10 11.81
N ARG A 15 -4.03 -2.53 10.83
CA ARG A 15 -4.92 -3.29 9.95
C ARG A 15 -4.10 -3.98 8.85
N TYR A 16 -3.65 -5.20 9.12
CA TYR A 16 -3.03 -6.10 8.15
C TYR A 16 -3.19 -7.55 8.59
N SER A 17 -3.16 -8.47 7.63
CA SER A 17 -3.07 -9.90 7.90
C SER A 17 -1.60 -10.32 7.94
N TYR A 18 -1.28 -11.38 8.68
CA TYR A 18 0.10 -11.87 8.71
C TYR A 18 0.48 -12.58 7.41
N GLY A 19 -0.48 -13.14 6.71
CA GLY A 19 -0.26 -13.75 5.42
C GLY A 19 -1.53 -13.77 4.59
N VAL A 20 -1.38 -13.90 3.28
CA VAL A 20 -2.49 -14.10 2.35
C VAL A 20 -2.13 -15.25 1.41
N GLU A 21 -2.93 -16.30 1.43
CA GLU A 21 -2.77 -17.43 0.52
C GLU A 21 -3.61 -17.18 -0.73
N ILE A 22 -2.96 -17.20 -1.89
CA ILE A 22 -3.58 -16.95 -3.18
C ILE A 22 -3.96 -18.30 -3.81
N PRO A 23 -5.24 -18.52 -4.15
CA PRO A 23 -5.64 -19.76 -4.81
C PRO A 23 -4.98 -19.94 -6.18
N ALA A 24 -4.80 -21.21 -6.57
CA ALA A 24 -4.28 -21.53 -7.90
C ALA A 24 -5.18 -20.93 -8.99
N GLY A 25 -4.57 -20.50 -10.09
CA GLY A 25 -5.30 -19.98 -11.25
C GLY A 25 -5.66 -18.50 -11.18
N HIS A 26 -5.39 -17.82 -10.07
CA HIS A 26 -5.59 -16.37 -9.98
C HIS A 26 -4.58 -15.63 -10.87
N ARG A 27 -5.05 -14.54 -11.49
CA ARG A 27 -4.18 -13.56 -12.15
C ARG A 27 -3.44 -12.79 -11.06
N ILE A 28 -2.20 -12.40 -11.33
CA ILE A 28 -1.38 -11.63 -10.39
C ILE A 28 -0.92 -10.36 -11.08
N LEU A 29 -1.10 -9.22 -10.42
CA LEU A 29 -0.60 -7.92 -10.84
C LEU A 29 0.45 -7.44 -9.85
N VAL A 30 1.62 -7.10 -10.37
CA VAL A 30 2.72 -6.52 -9.58
C VAL A 30 2.85 -5.06 -9.97
N CYS A 31 2.63 -4.16 -9.03
CA CYS A 31 2.74 -2.71 -9.26
C CYS A 31 4.09 -2.20 -8.78
N SER A 32 4.70 -1.35 -9.61
CA SER A 32 5.87 -0.57 -9.18
C SER A 32 5.52 0.36 -8.04
N GLY A 33 6.52 0.76 -7.26
CA GLY A 33 6.36 1.77 -6.23
C GLY A 33 5.81 3.08 -6.80
N GLN A 34 4.78 3.61 -6.15
CA GLN A 34 4.15 4.87 -6.52
C GLN A 34 4.53 5.94 -5.52
N LEU A 35 4.97 7.07 -6.03
CA LEU A 35 5.32 8.25 -5.25
C LEU A 35 4.16 9.23 -5.21
N GLY A 36 4.21 10.17 -4.27
CA GLY A 36 3.18 11.19 -4.11
C GLY A 36 3.34 12.34 -5.10
N VAL A 37 3.22 12.04 -6.38
CA VAL A 37 3.37 13.02 -7.45
C VAL A 37 2.15 13.01 -8.37
N ALA A 38 1.63 14.21 -8.66
CA ALA A 38 0.48 14.39 -9.54
C ALA A 38 0.90 14.31 -11.01
N PRO A 39 -0.08 14.14 -11.95
CA PRO A 39 0.23 14.08 -13.39
C PRO A 39 0.96 15.31 -13.93
N ASP A 40 0.78 16.48 -13.31
CA ASP A 40 1.45 17.73 -13.67
C ASP A 40 2.81 17.90 -12.97
N ASP A 41 3.34 16.84 -12.36
CA ASP A 41 4.59 16.80 -11.60
C ASP A 41 4.56 17.55 -10.25
N ARG A 42 3.39 17.98 -9.80
CA ARG A 42 3.23 18.63 -8.48
C ARG A 42 3.41 17.60 -7.36
N VAL A 43 4.23 17.94 -6.36
CA VAL A 43 4.46 17.13 -5.16
C VAL A 43 3.95 17.90 -3.94
N PRO A 44 2.86 17.48 -3.31
CA PRO A 44 2.37 18.15 -2.09
C PRO A 44 3.38 18.02 -0.95
N ALA A 45 3.39 19.01 -0.06
CA ALA A 45 4.30 19.00 1.09
C ALA A 45 3.84 18.05 2.20
N ALA A 46 2.53 17.84 2.35
CA ALA A 46 1.96 17.05 3.46
C ALA A 46 2.01 15.55 3.15
N ILE A 47 2.34 14.77 4.19
CA ILE A 47 2.37 13.30 4.08
C ILE A 47 1.01 12.73 3.67
N GLU A 48 -0.09 13.28 4.20
CA GLU A 48 -1.44 12.80 3.89
C GLU A 48 -1.76 12.97 2.40
N GLU A 49 -1.46 14.14 1.83
CA GLU A 49 -1.72 14.41 0.41
C GLU A 49 -0.83 13.55 -0.49
N GLN A 50 0.44 13.37 -0.14
CA GLN A 50 1.32 12.47 -0.89
C GLN A 50 0.81 11.03 -0.85
N THR A 51 0.34 10.57 0.31
CA THR A 51 -0.19 9.21 0.46
C THR A 51 -1.45 9.02 -0.38
N HIS A 52 -2.36 10.01 -0.41
CA HIS A 52 -3.52 9.97 -1.29
C HIS A 52 -3.11 9.82 -2.76
N LEU A 53 -2.10 10.55 -3.22
CA LEU A 53 -1.61 10.45 -4.59
C LEU A 53 -1.00 9.07 -4.88
N CYS A 54 -0.24 8.50 -3.94
CA CYS A 54 0.27 7.13 -4.08
C CYS A 54 -0.87 6.15 -4.35
N PHE A 55 -1.93 6.18 -3.52
CA PHE A 55 -3.05 5.25 -3.67
C PHE A 55 -3.92 5.56 -4.88
N ARG A 56 -4.08 6.81 -5.27
CA ARG A 56 -4.77 7.15 -6.52
C ARG A 56 -4.03 6.59 -7.73
N ASN A 57 -2.71 6.72 -7.76
CA ASN A 57 -1.88 6.16 -8.83
C ASN A 57 -1.99 4.63 -8.86
N ILE A 58 -1.94 3.98 -7.69
CA ILE A 58 -2.17 2.54 -7.58
C ILE A 58 -3.56 2.17 -8.10
N GLY A 59 -4.58 2.93 -7.72
CA GLY A 59 -5.95 2.71 -8.20
C GLY A 59 -6.07 2.78 -9.72
N ALA A 60 -5.35 3.70 -10.35
CA ALA A 60 -5.33 3.80 -11.82
C ALA A 60 -4.68 2.56 -12.45
N VAL A 61 -3.58 2.06 -11.88
CA VAL A 61 -2.93 0.83 -12.36
C VAL A 61 -3.84 -0.38 -12.18
N LEU A 62 -4.47 -0.50 -11.00
CA LEU A 62 -5.43 -1.58 -10.73
C LEU A 62 -6.57 -1.56 -11.74
N GLN A 63 -7.17 -0.40 -11.97
CA GLN A 63 -8.30 -0.25 -12.89
C GLN A 63 -7.92 -0.65 -14.31
N GLU A 64 -6.76 -0.22 -14.80
CA GLU A 64 -6.29 -0.56 -16.14
C GLU A 64 -6.16 -2.07 -16.33
N ALA A 65 -5.80 -2.80 -15.29
CA ALA A 65 -5.65 -4.25 -15.32
C ALA A 65 -6.93 -5.00 -14.88
N SER A 66 -8.02 -4.30 -14.68
CA SER A 66 -9.31 -4.87 -14.21
C SER A 66 -9.20 -5.49 -12.82
N PHE A 67 -8.48 -4.84 -11.93
CA PHE A 67 -8.42 -5.17 -10.50
C PHE A 67 -9.04 -4.05 -9.68
N THR A 68 -9.33 -4.34 -8.41
CA THR A 68 -9.83 -3.35 -7.43
C THR A 68 -8.91 -3.31 -6.21
N PHE A 69 -9.09 -2.33 -5.34
CA PHE A 69 -8.37 -2.27 -4.07
C PHE A 69 -8.61 -3.52 -3.22
N GLY A 70 -9.79 -4.13 -3.32
CA GLY A 70 -10.11 -5.38 -2.62
C GLY A 70 -9.29 -6.59 -3.06
N ASP A 71 -8.65 -6.51 -4.22
CA ASP A 71 -7.80 -7.58 -4.75
C ASP A 71 -6.34 -7.47 -4.27
N ILE A 72 -5.98 -6.42 -3.56
CA ILE A 72 -4.61 -6.24 -3.05
C ILE A 72 -4.33 -7.31 -2.00
N VAL A 73 -3.26 -8.06 -2.19
CA VAL A 73 -2.82 -9.12 -1.26
C VAL A 73 -1.59 -8.70 -0.46
N ARG A 74 -0.82 -7.73 -0.95
CA ARG A 74 0.35 -7.22 -0.25
C ARG A 74 0.54 -5.73 -0.51
N ILE A 75 0.85 -5.00 0.57
CA ILE A 75 1.27 -3.60 0.52
C ILE A 75 2.65 -3.50 1.15
N ASN A 76 3.59 -2.93 0.43
CA ASN A 76 4.87 -2.51 0.98
C ASN A 76 4.92 -0.99 0.98
N SER A 77 5.16 -0.41 2.15
CA SER A 77 5.14 1.03 2.34
C SER A 77 6.48 1.51 2.89
N PHE A 78 6.93 2.66 2.39
CA PHE A 78 8.21 3.24 2.76
C PHE A 78 7.98 4.70 3.09
N VAL A 79 8.46 5.15 4.27
CA VAL A 79 8.39 6.54 4.69
C VAL A 79 9.77 7.00 5.16
N VAL A 80 10.04 8.30 5.11
CA VAL A 80 11.37 8.83 5.44
C VAL A 80 11.55 9.17 6.92
N SER A 81 10.48 9.10 7.73
CA SER A 81 10.55 9.41 9.16
C SER A 81 9.40 8.78 9.93
N ARG A 82 9.64 8.47 11.21
CA ARG A 82 8.59 8.00 12.12
C ARG A 82 7.45 9.02 12.29
N GLU A 83 7.74 10.31 12.16
CA GLU A 83 6.72 11.34 12.30
C GLU A 83 5.62 11.27 11.22
N HIS A 84 5.89 10.59 10.09
CA HIS A 84 4.92 10.41 9.01
C HIS A 84 4.01 9.19 9.18
N LEU A 85 4.28 8.32 10.16
CA LEU A 85 3.54 7.06 10.29
C LEU A 85 2.04 7.28 10.52
N LYS A 86 1.68 8.19 11.43
CA LYS A 86 0.28 8.44 11.76
C LYS A 86 -0.50 9.00 10.57
N GLY A 87 0.07 9.99 9.88
CA GLY A 87 -0.55 10.59 8.70
C GLY A 87 -0.68 9.58 7.55
N TYR A 88 0.36 8.80 7.31
CA TYR A 88 0.32 7.73 6.32
C TYR A 88 -0.78 6.72 6.63
N MET A 89 -0.83 6.20 7.86
CA MET A 89 -1.78 5.16 8.24
C MET A 89 -3.23 5.65 8.15
N SER A 90 -3.49 6.90 8.52
CA SER A 90 -4.84 7.48 8.45
C SER A 90 -5.38 7.50 7.02
N VAL A 91 -4.53 7.75 6.04
CA VAL A 91 -4.91 7.74 4.62
C VAL A 91 -4.98 6.31 4.07
N ARG A 92 -3.95 5.50 4.36
CA ARG A 92 -3.91 4.09 3.93
C ARG A 92 -5.19 3.35 4.29
N ASP A 93 -5.67 3.55 5.52
CA ASP A 93 -6.84 2.84 6.04
C ASP A 93 -8.13 3.16 5.30
N LEU A 94 -8.17 4.26 4.53
CA LEU A 94 -9.29 4.60 3.67
C LEU A 94 -9.36 3.72 2.40
N TYR A 95 -8.23 3.14 1.98
CA TYR A 95 -8.13 2.41 0.72
C TYR A 95 -8.11 0.90 0.88
N ILE A 96 -7.81 0.38 2.06
CA ILE A 96 -7.73 -1.07 2.26
C ILE A 96 -9.08 -1.65 2.70
N SER A 97 -9.35 -2.87 2.22
CA SER A 97 -10.58 -3.62 2.53
C SER A 97 -10.39 -4.51 3.75
N ASP A 98 -11.49 -5.03 4.29
CA ASP A 98 -11.47 -6.15 5.22
C ASP A 98 -11.88 -7.43 4.49
N PRO A 99 -11.15 -8.53 4.69
CA PRO A 99 -9.93 -8.67 5.49
C PRO A 99 -8.75 -7.93 4.86
N ALA A 100 -7.84 -7.43 5.69
CA ALA A 100 -6.74 -6.59 5.24
C ALA A 100 -5.63 -7.42 4.56
N PRO A 101 -4.87 -6.82 3.62
CA PRO A 101 -3.75 -7.49 2.97
C PRO A 101 -2.58 -7.71 3.93
N ALA A 102 -1.63 -8.55 3.51
CA ALA A 102 -0.32 -8.58 4.14
C ALA A 102 0.37 -7.24 3.92
N SER A 103 1.14 -6.78 4.90
CA SER A 103 1.74 -5.44 4.83
C SER A 103 3.09 -5.41 5.54
N THR A 104 4.03 -4.66 4.98
CA THR A 104 5.29 -4.31 5.63
C THR A 104 5.50 -2.82 5.45
N LEU A 105 5.95 -2.16 6.50
CA LEU A 105 6.30 -0.74 6.48
C LEU A 105 7.73 -0.58 6.93
N MET A 106 8.50 0.21 6.19
CA MET A 106 9.90 0.51 6.49
C MET A 106 10.13 2.01 6.53
N ILE A 107 11.00 2.44 7.44
CA ILE A 107 11.53 3.80 7.43
C ILE A 107 12.83 3.75 6.66
N VAL A 108 12.93 4.61 5.63
CA VAL A 108 14.07 4.64 4.71
C VAL A 108 14.75 6.00 4.76
N SER A 109 15.97 6.08 4.24
CA SER A 109 16.75 7.31 4.28
C SER A 109 16.27 8.38 3.28
N GLY A 110 15.56 8.02 2.24
CA GLY A 110 15.04 8.94 1.23
C GLY A 110 14.68 8.26 -0.07
N PHE A 111 14.24 9.07 -1.03
CA PHE A 111 13.84 8.64 -2.37
C PHE A 111 14.63 9.42 -3.42
N SER A 112 14.23 9.31 -4.69
CA SER A 112 14.94 9.93 -5.81
C SER A 112 14.96 11.46 -5.76
N ARG A 113 13.98 12.09 -5.09
CA ARG A 113 13.94 13.54 -4.86
C ARG A 113 13.67 13.81 -3.38
N PRO A 114 14.24 14.89 -2.82
CA PRO A 114 14.12 15.16 -1.37
C PRO A 114 12.71 15.49 -0.91
N GLU A 115 11.83 15.97 -1.77
CA GLU A 115 10.43 16.28 -1.42
C GLU A 115 9.55 15.04 -1.26
N PHE A 116 9.96 13.87 -1.74
CA PHE A 116 9.19 12.64 -1.58
C PHE A 116 9.31 12.12 -0.15
N LEU A 117 8.17 11.92 0.52
CA LEU A 117 8.08 11.46 1.90
C LEU A 117 7.64 10.02 2.03
N VAL A 118 7.03 9.46 0.98
CA VAL A 118 6.39 8.14 1.01
C VAL A 118 6.41 7.50 -0.37
N GLU A 119 6.57 6.18 -0.38
CA GLU A 119 6.41 5.34 -1.57
C GLU A 119 5.61 4.10 -1.20
N VAL A 120 4.71 3.65 -2.07
CA VAL A 120 3.88 2.48 -1.84
C VAL A 120 3.89 1.60 -3.07
N GLU A 121 4.11 0.29 -2.86
CA GLU A 121 3.97 -0.72 -3.91
C GLU A 121 3.00 -1.80 -3.45
N VAL A 122 2.30 -2.42 -4.40
CA VAL A 122 1.32 -3.46 -4.10
C VAL A 122 1.46 -4.66 -5.03
N ILE A 123 0.95 -5.80 -4.55
CA ILE A 123 0.66 -6.97 -5.37
C ILE A 123 -0.83 -7.23 -5.20
N ALA A 124 -1.51 -7.47 -6.31
CA ALA A 124 -2.94 -7.82 -6.34
C ALA A 124 -3.14 -9.19 -7.00
N ALA A 125 -4.19 -9.89 -6.60
CA ALA A 125 -4.56 -11.17 -7.19
C ALA A 125 -6.07 -11.29 -7.27
N ALA A 126 -6.57 -11.85 -8.37
CA ALA A 126 -7.99 -12.06 -8.62
C ALA A 126 -8.20 -13.20 -9.61
N PRO A 127 -9.41 -13.83 -9.63
CA PRO A 127 -9.71 -14.88 -10.60
C PRO A 127 -9.55 -14.48 -12.05
#